data_7f1eb539a263084c7fe7084d7d4c9a6f
#
_entry.id   7f1eb539a263084c7fe7084d7d4c9a6f
#
_cell.length_a   1.000
_cell.length_b   1.000
_cell.length_c   1.000
_cell.angle_alpha   90.00
_cell.angle_beta   90.00
_cell.angle_gamma   90.00
#
_symmetry.space_group_name_H-M   'P 1'
#
loop_
_entity.id
_entity.type
_entity.pdbx_description
1 polymer ?
#
loop_
_entity_poly.entity_id
_entity_poly.type
_entity_poly.pdbx_seq_one_letter_code
_entity_poly.pdbx_strand_id
1 'polypeptide(L)'
;MSKVFNKIAFLFLIIFSFQPNSFAFITVLGKGDASLCYQSAKTGTGGVTAINTCLSAINDITLTQKDLYATYVNLGIIYNNSKKPDIAIKYLNKGLEFNGTLPESLLSLGNSFYLKKNYEKAIELYDQSLNKGLNDISAVYFNKGLVYERMSNVDLAVEFYKKAVELKPQYYDYFEKRARLQRSGEWTN
;
A
#
# COMPACT_ATOMS: atom_id res chain seq x y z
N MET A 1 -6.71 -60.12 4.72
CA MET A 1 -5.62 -59.14 4.87
C MET A 1 -5.78 -58.09 3.80
N SER A 2 -6.49 -57.03 4.08
CA SER A 2 -6.73 -55.95 3.11
C SER A 2 -5.95 -54.71 3.59
N LYS A 3 -5.00 -54.28 2.79
CA LYS A 3 -4.21 -53.05 3.02
C LYS A 3 -5.05 -51.83 2.60
N VAL A 4 -5.50 -51.10 3.57
CA VAL A 4 -6.13 -49.77 3.35
C VAL A 4 -5.01 -48.77 3.06
N PHE A 5 -4.88 -48.36 1.79
CA PHE A 5 -4.03 -47.26 1.38
C PHE A 5 -4.71 -45.96 1.77
N ASN A 6 -4.23 -45.33 2.83
CA ASN A 6 -4.65 -44.01 3.26
C ASN A 6 -4.01 -42.98 2.32
N LYS A 7 -4.78 -42.49 1.34
CA LYS A 7 -4.38 -41.38 0.48
C LYS A 7 -4.57 -40.10 1.28
N ILE A 8 -3.51 -39.63 1.90
CA ILE A 8 -3.44 -38.28 2.43
C ILE A 8 -3.33 -37.33 1.23
N ALA A 9 -4.45 -36.77 0.84
CA ALA A 9 -4.48 -35.67 -0.12
C ALA A 9 -3.88 -34.43 0.56
N PHE A 10 -2.64 -34.08 0.20
CA PHE A 10 -2.06 -32.79 0.53
C PHE A 10 -2.84 -31.72 -0.25
N LEU A 11 -3.82 -31.15 0.41
CA LEU A 11 -4.49 -29.94 -0.08
C LEU A 11 -3.50 -28.78 0.10
N PHE A 12 -2.77 -28.45 -0.97
CA PHE A 12 -2.04 -27.18 -1.04
C PHE A 12 -3.06 -26.04 -1.04
N LEU A 13 -3.44 -25.60 0.15
CA LEU A 13 -4.08 -24.29 0.34
C LEU A 13 -3.04 -23.25 -0.07
N ILE A 14 -3.12 -22.80 -1.32
CA ILE A 14 -2.50 -21.55 -1.75
C ILE A 14 -3.24 -20.45 -0.98
N ILE A 15 -2.71 -20.14 0.20
CA ILE A 15 -3.12 -18.96 0.94
C ILE A 15 -2.59 -17.79 0.11
N PHE A 16 -3.44 -17.27 -0.78
CA PHE A 16 -3.28 -15.92 -1.30
C PHE A 16 -3.27 -15.01 -0.07
N SER A 17 -2.07 -14.70 0.42
CA SER A 17 -1.89 -13.69 1.43
C SER A 17 -2.24 -12.35 0.79
N PHE A 18 -3.53 -12.03 0.84
CA PHE A 18 -4.04 -10.70 0.57
C PHE A 18 -3.44 -9.80 1.66
N GLN A 19 -2.29 -9.20 1.37
CA GLN A 19 -1.77 -8.14 2.23
C GLN A 19 -2.57 -6.89 1.91
N PRO A 20 -3.39 -6.39 2.84
CA PRO A 20 -4.07 -5.13 2.65
C PRO A 20 -3.03 -4.01 2.73
N ASN A 21 -2.38 -3.72 1.61
CA ASN A 21 -1.56 -2.52 1.54
C ASN A 21 -2.50 -1.32 1.70
N SER A 22 -2.33 -0.56 2.77
CA SER A 22 -3.06 0.68 2.95
C SER A 22 -2.45 1.74 2.05
N PHE A 23 -3.24 2.17 1.07
CA PHE A 23 -2.89 3.28 0.19
C PHE A 23 -3.84 4.45 0.48
N ALA A 24 -3.27 5.62 0.71
CA ALA A 24 -4.03 6.85 0.59
C ALA A 24 -3.98 7.27 -0.88
N PHE A 25 -5.14 7.52 -1.47
CA PHE A 25 -5.28 7.97 -2.85
C PHE A 25 -5.92 9.33 -2.87
N ILE A 26 -5.60 10.10 -3.91
CA ILE A 26 -6.13 11.44 -4.07
C ILE A 26 -7.34 11.37 -4.98
N THR A 27 -8.48 11.88 -4.48
CA THR A 27 -9.71 11.97 -5.27
C THR A 27 -9.52 12.92 -6.44
N VAL A 28 -9.87 12.44 -7.63
CA VAL A 28 -9.96 13.24 -8.85
C VAL A 28 -11.42 13.60 -9.07
N LEU A 29 -11.71 14.87 -9.21
CA LEU A 29 -13.07 15.38 -9.45
C LEU A 29 -13.46 15.36 -10.92
N GLY A 30 -12.51 15.08 -11.83
CA GLY A 30 -12.72 15.01 -13.27
C GLY A 30 -13.60 13.83 -13.70
N LYS A 31 -14.11 13.91 -14.93
CA LYS A 31 -14.80 12.82 -15.64
C LYS A 31 -13.79 12.08 -16.53
N GLY A 32 -14.17 10.90 -17.04
CA GLY A 32 -13.35 10.15 -18.00
C GLY A 32 -12.20 9.38 -17.36
N ASP A 33 -11.07 9.32 -18.05
CA ASP A 33 -9.93 8.47 -17.71
C ASP A 33 -9.28 8.82 -16.37
N ALA A 34 -9.29 10.09 -15.96
CA ALA A 34 -8.76 10.49 -14.66
C ALA A 34 -9.57 9.90 -13.50
N SER A 35 -10.90 9.87 -13.61
CA SER A 35 -11.78 9.24 -12.64
C SER A 35 -11.59 7.71 -12.62
N LEU A 36 -11.45 7.08 -13.78
CA LEU A 36 -11.18 5.64 -13.89
C LEU A 36 -9.81 5.28 -13.33
N CYS A 37 -8.80 6.12 -13.55
CA CYS A 37 -7.46 5.98 -12.92
C CYS A 37 -7.55 6.02 -11.39
N TYR A 38 -8.28 6.99 -10.84
CA TYR A 38 -8.53 7.07 -9.40
C TYR A 38 -9.24 5.82 -8.87
N GLN A 39 -10.30 5.34 -9.54
CA GLN A 39 -11.01 4.12 -9.12
C GLN A 39 -10.09 2.90 -9.12
N SER A 40 -9.23 2.76 -10.13
CA SER A 40 -8.25 1.67 -10.20
C SER A 40 -7.25 1.72 -9.04
N ALA A 41 -6.73 2.91 -8.71
CA ALA A 41 -5.86 3.09 -7.55
C ALA A 41 -6.59 2.73 -6.24
N LYS A 42 -7.83 3.20 -6.08
CA LYS A 42 -8.68 2.98 -4.90
C LYS A 42 -9.00 1.51 -4.66
N THR A 43 -9.30 0.77 -5.71
CA THR A 43 -9.65 -0.66 -5.60
C THR A 43 -8.42 -1.58 -5.55
N GLY A 44 -7.21 -1.01 -5.63
CA GLY A 44 -5.97 -1.80 -5.70
C GLY A 44 -5.79 -2.50 -7.04
N THR A 45 -6.61 -2.17 -8.04
CA THR A 45 -6.54 -2.78 -9.37
C THR A 45 -5.25 -2.32 -10.05
N GLY A 46 -4.39 -3.27 -10.37
CA GLY A 46 -3.18 -3.05 -11.15
C GLY A 46 -3.36 -3.54 -12.59
N GLY A 47 -2.23 -3.55 -13.33
CA GLY A 47 -2.17 -4.13 -14.67
C GLY A 47 -2.20 -3.10 -15.79
N VAL A 48 -2.08 -3.61 -17.02
CA VAL A 48 -1.84 -2.78 -18.22
C VAL A 48 -3.00 -1.82 -18.49
N THR A 49 -4.24 -2.27 -18.33
CA THR A 49 -5.42 -1.45 -18.59
C THR A 49 -5.46 -0.24 -17.64
N ALA A 50 -5.30 -0.45 -16.34
CA ALA A 50 -5.30 0.64 -15.35
C ALA A 50 -4.16 1.65 -15.63
N ILE A 51 -2.97 1.15 -15.96
CA ILE A 51 -1.82 1.98 -16.32
C ILE A 51 -2.13 2.82 -17.57
N ASN A 52 -2.65 2.21 -18.63
CA ASN A 52 -2.96 2.91 -19.87
C ASN A 52 -4.06 3.97 -19.67
N THR A 53 -5.08 3.69 -18.87
CA THR A 53 -6.11 4.66 -18.50
C THR A 53 -5.51 5.89 -17.79
N CYS A 54 -4.61 5.68 -16.84
CA CYS A 54 -3.95 6.79 -16.16
C CYS A 54 -3.01 7.57 -17.12
N LEU A 55 -2.30 6.88 -18.01
CA LEU A 55 -1.44 7.54 -19.01
C LEU A 55 -2.27 8.34 -20.02
N SER A 56 -3.44 7.85 -20.42
CA SER A 56 -4.40 8.61 -21.25
C SER A 56 -4.86 9.86 -20.52
N ALA A 57 -5.23 9.74 -19.25
CA ALA A 57 -5.65 10.87 -18.43
C ALA A 57 -4.57 11.95 -18.29
N ILE A 58 -3.31 11.58 -18.12
CA ILE A 58 -2.18 12.52 -18.01
C ILE A 58 -2.03 13.38 -19.27
N ASN A 59 -2.42 12.86 -20.42
CA ASN A 59 -2.34 13.57 -21.71
C ASN A 59 -3.60 14.41 -22.01
N ASP A 60 -4.61 14.38 -21.15
CA ASP A 60 -5.82 15.18 -21.31
C ASP A 60 -5.53 16.64 -20.92
N ILE A 61 -5.48 17.51 -21.93
CA ILE A 61 -5.22 18.95 -21.77
C ILE A 61 -6.34 19.70 -21.04
N THR A 62 -7.47 19.06 -20.81
CA THR A 62 -8.62 19.67 -20.10
C THR A 62 -8.56 19.44 -18.58
N LEU A 63 -7.62 18.60 -18.09
CA LEU A 63 -7.44 18.39 -16.67
C LEU A 63 -6.98 19.66 -15.97
N THR A 64 -7.54 19.91 -14.81
CA THR A 64 -6.97 20.92 -13.90
C THR A 64 -5.57 20.48 -13.48
N GLN A 65 -4.71 21.43 -13.15
CA GLN A 65 -3.38 21.12 -12.62
C GLN A 65 -3.46 20.21 -11.39
N LYS A 66 -4.42 20.45 -10.51
CA LYS A 66 -4.66 19.63 -9.32
C LYS A 66 -4.99 18.16 -9.70
N ASP A 67 -5.90 17.97 -10.66
CA ASP A 67 -6.30 16.62 -11.08
C ASP A 67 -5.17 15.90 -11.83
N LEU A 68 -4.35 16.63 -12.58
CA LEU A 68 -3.16 16.08 -13.23
C LEU A 68 -2.18 15.51 -12.20
N TYR A 69 -1.84 16.27 -11.15
CA TYR A 69 -0.93 15.79 -10.12
C TYR A 69 -1.54 14.65 -9.30
N ALA A 70 -2.84 14.71 -9.00
CA ALA A 70 -3.55 13.59 -8.39
C ALA A 70 -3.49 12.33 -9.25
N THR A 71 -3.60 12.48 -10.57
CA THR A 71 -3.47 11.37 -11.52
C THR A 71 -2.05 10.78 -11.52
N TYR A 72 -1.00 11.61 -11.43
CA TYR A 72 0.36 11.12 -11.25
C TYR A 72 0.52 10.27 -9.98
N VAL A 73 -0.03 10.71 -8.84
CA VAL A 73 0.01 9.95 -7.58
C VAL A 73 -0.73 8.62 -7.73
N ASN A 74 -1.95 8.65 -8.30
CA ASN A 74 -2.74 7.44 -8.52
C ASN A 74 -2.03 6.44 -9.45
N LEU A 75 -1.37 6.91 -10.51
CA LEU A 75 -0.54 6.07 -11.38
C LEU A 75 0.64 5.46 -10.62
N GLY A 76 1.30 6.22 -9.75
CA GLY A 76 2.36 5.72 -8.88
C GLY A 76 1.86 4.61 -7.95
N ILE A 77 0.67 4.76 -7.35
CA ILE A 77 0.03 3.73 -6.53
C ILE A 77 -0.20 2.45 -7.35
N ILE A 78 -0.73 2.57 -8.57
CA ILE A 78 -0.97 1.44 -9.47
C ILE A 78 0.34 0.72 -9.82
N TYR A 79 1.45 1.44 -10.02
CA TYR A 79 2.76 0.83 -10.23
C TYR A 79 3.28 0.11 -8.97
N ASN A 80 3.04 0.64 -7.76
CA ASN A 80 3.37 -0.05 -6.52
C ASN A 80 2.56 -1.36 -6.39
N ASN A 81 1.26 -1.34 -6.69
CA ASN A 81 0.41 -2.54 -6.71
C ASN A 81 0.93 -3.58 -7.72
N SER A 82 1.48 -3.11 -8.84
CA SER A 82 2.10 -3.94 -9.88
C SER A 82 3.54 -4.36 -9.54
N LYS A 83 4.05 -4.08 -8.33
CA LYS A 83 5.41 -4.38 -7.87
C LYS A 83 6.51 -3.76 -8.75
N LYS A 84 6.27 -2.56 -9.26
CA LYS A 84 7.21 -1.77 -10.07
C LYS A 84 7.61 -0.47 -9.35
N PRO A 85 8.33 -0.55 -8.21
CA PRO A 85 8.56 0.60 -7.33
C PRO A 85 9.40 1.71 -7.98
N ASP A 86 10.35 1.38 -8.87
CA ASP A 86 11.18 2.41 -9.52
C ASP A 86 10.34 3.31 -10.45
N ILE A 87 9.38 2.72 -11.15
CA ILE A 87 8.45 3.49 -12.00
C ILE A 87 7.47 4.27 -11.12
N ALA A 88 6.99 3.66 -10.02
CA ALA A 88 6.12 4.33 -9.05
C ALA A 88 6.78 5.60 -8.51
N ILE A 89 8.05 5.53 -8.07
CA ILE A 89 8.82 6.67 -7.55
C ILE A 89 8.86 7.81 -8.57
N LYS A 90 9.08 7.51 -9.86
CA LYS A 90 9.09 8.53 -10.92
C LYS A 90 7.78 9.32 -10.97
N TYR A 91 6.64 8.64 -10.93
CA TYR A 91 5.33 9.30 -11.03
C TYR A 91 4.92 9.97 -9.71
N LEU A 92 5.25 9.38 -8.58
CA LEU A 92 4.98 9.98 -7.27
C LEU A 92 5.77 11.27 -7.06
N ASN A 93 7.02 11.34 -7.52
CA ASN A 93 7.79 12.59 -7.49
C ASN A 93 7.15 13.68 -8.35
N LYS A 94 6.60 13.35 -9.52
CA LYS A 94 5.81 14.32 -10.31
C LYS A 94 4.59 14.83 -9.54
N GLY A 95 3.94 13.97 -8.74
CA GLY A 95 2.86 14.40 -7.85
C GLY A 95 3.32 15.41 -6.78
N LEU A 96 4.57 15.30 -6.31
CA LEU A 96 5.14 16.23 -5.32
C LEU A 96 5.53 17.60 -5.89
N GLU A 97 5.66 17.75 -7.20
CA GLU A 97 5.96 19.03 -7.85
C GLU A 97 4.84 20.05 -7.66
N PHE A 98 3.63 19.60 -7.28
CA PHE A 98 2.50 20.46 -6.99
C PHE A 98 2.52 20.93 -5.53
N ASN A 99 2.75 22.25 -5.31
CA ASN A 99 2.78 22.91 -3.99
C ASN A 99 3.65 22.21 -2.92
N GLY A 100 4.64 21.43 -3.36
CA GLY A 100 5.69 20.92 -2.49
C GLY A 100 5.31 19.78 -1.55
N THR A 101 4.01 19.38 -1.39
CA THR A 101 3.74 18.23 -0.51
C THR A 101 2.30 17.75 -0.57
N LEU A 102 2.07 16.70 -1.32
CA LEU A 102 0.88 15.87 -1.14
C LEU A 102 1.24 14.77 -0.13
N PRO A 103 0.68 14.74 1.08
CA PRO A 103 1.01 13.73 2.09
C PRO A 103 0.75 12.30 1.59
N GLU A 104 -0.24 12.11 0.72
CA GLU A 104 -0.54 10.83 0.05
C GLU A 104 0.58 10.38 -0.88
N SER A 105 1.25 11.31 -1.55
CA SER A 105 2.42 11.00 -2.37
C SER A 105 3.59 10.53 -1.51
N LEU A 106 3.83 11.16 -0.36
CA LEU A 106 4.86 10.75 0.60
C LEU A 106 4.58 9.36 1.16
N LEU A 107 3.33 9.07 1.56
CA LEU A 107 2.92 7.72 2.00
C LEU A 107 3.18 6.69 0.89
N SER A 108 2.80 7.01 -0.34
CA SER A 108 2.96 6.08 -1.48
C SER A 108 4.42 5.91 -1.89
N LEU A 109 5.27 6.93 -1.73
CA LEU A 109 6.73 6.81 -1.85
C LEU A 109 7.30 5.91 -0.76
N GLY A 110 6.85 6.04 0.49
CA GLY A 110 7.19 5.12 1.57
C GLY A 110 6.90 3.66 1.18
N ASN A 111 5.74 3.41 0.58
CA ASN A 111 5.38 2.08 0.07
C ASN A 111 6.33 1.61 -1.04
N SER A 112 6.77 2.52 -1.92
CA SER A 112 7.76 2.17 -2.96
C SER A 112 9.10 1.77 -2.34
N PHE A 113 9.58 2.50 -1.32
CA PHE A 113 10.83 2.15 -0.63
C PHE A 113 10.70 0.89 0.22
N TYR A 114 9.54 0.63 0.83
CA TYR A 114 9.25 -0.67 1.45
C TYR A 114 9.38 -1.83 0.46
N LEU A 115 8.82 -1.69 -0.75
CA LEU A 115 8.95 -2.70 -1.82
C LEU A 115 10.40 -2.90 -2.26
N LYS A 116 11.21 -1.85 -2.21
CA LYS A 116 12.67 -1.91 -2.46
C LYS A 116 13.48 -2.41 -1.26
N LYS A 117 12.82 -2.76 -0.14
CA LYS A 117 13.44 -3.17 1.12
C LYS A 117 14.33 -2.09 1.77
N ASN A 118 14.17 -0.83 1.39
CA ASN A 118 14.80 0.30 2.06
C ASN A 118 13.85 0.79 3.17
N TYR A 119 13.92 0.09 4.29
CA TYR A 119 12.96 0.22 5.39
C TYR A 119 13.11 1.54 6.14
N GLU A 120 14.34 2.01 6.33
CA GLU A 120 14.62 3.28 6.97
C GLU A 120 14.01 4.45 6.20
N LYS A 121 14.21 4.45 4.87
CA LYS A 121 13.62 5.49 4.02
C LYS A 121 12.10 5.42 3.95
N ALA A 122 11.53 4.21 4.03
CA ALA A 122 10.09 4.04 4.09
C ALA A 122 9.52 4.66 5.38
N ILE A 123 10.13 4.41 6.55
CA ILE A 123 9.71 5.00 7.83
C ILE A 123 9.80 6.52 7.79
N GLU A 124 10.92 7.07 7.31
CA GLU A 124 11.12 8.52 7.17
C GLU A 124 9.98 9.16 6.36
N LEU A 125 9.63 8.58 5.21
CA LEU A 125 8.57 9.09 4.34
C LEU A 125 7.18 8.97 4.96
N TYR A 126 6.92 7.91 5.71
CA TYR A 126 5.68 7.76 6.47
C TYR A 126 5.56 8.84 7.54
N ASP A 127 6.63 9.13 8.27
CA ASP A 127 6.63 10.19 9.28
C ASP A 127 6.49 11.58 8.64
N GLN A 128 7.12 11.81 7.49
CA GLN A 128 6.91 13.04 6.72
C GLN A 128 5.45 13.20 6.28
N SER A 129 4.78 12.11 5.85
CA SER A 129 3.38 12.16 5.44
C SER A 129 2.45 12.57 6.60
N LEU A 130 2.70 12.06 7.81
CA LEU A 130 1.98 12.45 9.02
C LEU A 130 2.19 13.94 9.33
N ASN A 131 3.44 14.38 9.31
CA ASN A 131 3.80 15.78 9.60
C ASN A 131 3.21 16.78 8.58
N LYS A 132 2.87 16.29 7.39
CA LYS A 132 2.21 17.08 6.33
C LYS A 132 0.68 17.01 6.36
N GLY A 133 0.11 16.37 7.38
CA GLY A 133 -1.33 16.36 7.63
C GLY A 133 -2.08 15.30 6.85
N LEU A 134 -1.50 14.11 6.68
CA LEU A 134 -2.23 12.99 6.09
C LEU A 134 -3.52 12.69 6.88
N ASN A 135 -4.66 12.64 6.18
CA ASN A 135 -5.95 12.37 6.82
C ASN A 135 -6.06 10.93 7.33
N ASP A 136 -5.55 9.96 6.57
CA ASP A 136 -5.60 8.55 6.95
C ASP A 136 -4.33 8.11 7.67
N ILE A 137 -4.18 8.52 8.93
CA ILE A 137 -3.03 8.15 9.76
C ILE A 137 -2.98 6.66 10.10
N SER A 138 -4.13 5.96 10.07
CA SER A 138 -4.18 4.51 10.31
C SER A 138 -3.39 3.73 9.26
N ALA A 139 -3.41 4.20 8.00
CA ALA A 139 -2.62 3.62 6.91
C ALA A 139 -1.12 3.69 7.20
N VAL A 140 -0.64 4.80 7.76
CA VAL A 140 0.76 4.96 8.14
C VAL A 140 1.14 3.97 9.23
N TYR A 141 0.35 3.89 10.30
CA TYR A 141 0.65 2.95 11.39
C TYR A 141 0.64 1.50 10.90
N PHE A 142 -0.33 1.12 10.08
CA PHE A 142 -0.34 -0.22 9.48
C PHE A 142 0.91 -0.49 8.64
N ASN A 143 1.32 0.45 7.79
CA ASN A 143 2.50 0.30 6.94
C ASN A 143 3.80 0.30 7.76
N LYS A 144 3.91 1.10 8.85
CA LYS A 144 5.04 1.01 9.78
C LYS A 144 5.08 -0.36 10.47
N GLY A 145 3.95 -0.92 10.84
CA GLY A 145 3.85 -2.29 11.33
C GLY A 145 4.44 -3.30 10.35
N LEU A 146 4.08 -3.19 9.05
CA LEU A 146 4.64 -4.04 7.99
C LEU A 146 6.17 -3.88 7.87
N VAL A 147 6.69 -2.66 7.98
CA VAL A 147 8.14 -2.40 7.95
C VAL A 147 8.84 -3.11 9.10
N TYR A 148 8.38 -2.89 10.33
CA TYR A 148 8.99 -3.50 11.51
C TYR A 148 8.87 -5.03 11.51
N GLU A 149 7.77 -5.57 10.96
CA GLU A 149 7.64 -7.02 10.71
C GLU A 149 8.77 -7.52 9.79
N ARG A 150 9.07 -6.79 8.70
CA ARG A 150 10.16 -7.16 7.77
C ARG A 150 11.57 -6.97 8.37
N MET A 151 11.71 -6.07 9.33
CA MET A 151 12.95 -5.88 10.11
C MET A 151 13.08 -6.87 11.27
N SER A 152 12.17 -7.82 11.41
CA SER A 152 12.11 -8.79 12.52
C SER A 152 11.93 -8.14 13.90
N ASN A 153 11.47 -6.90 13.95
CA ASN A 153 11.14 -6.22 15.20
C ASN A 153 9.66 -6.43 15.55
N VAL A 154 9.41 -7.60 16.16
CA VAL A 154 8.05 -8.09 16.44
C VAL A 154 7.28 -7.14 17.36
N ASP A 155 7.95 -6.62 18.39
CA ASP A 155 7.32 -5.76 19.40
C ASP A 155 6.82 -4.46 18.78
N LEU A 156 7.65 -3.78 18.02
CA LEU A 156 7.24 -2.57 17.30
C LEU A 156 6.20 -2.87 16.21
N ALA A 157 6.30 -4.00 15.53
CA ALA A 157 5.31 -4.39 14.53
C ALA A 157 3.92 -4.50 15.16
N VAL A 158 3.80 -5.23 16.28
CA VAL A 158 2.54 -5.42 17.01
C VAL A 158 2.02 -4.10 17.58
N GLU A 159 2.90 -3.26 18.13
CA GLU A 159 2.53 -1.92 18.63
C GLU A 159 1.91 -1.06 17.53
N PHE A 160 2.53 -1.00 16.36
CA PHE A 160 2.02 -0.19 15.25
C PHE A 160 0.75 -0.76 14.64
N TYR A 161 0.59 -2.08 14.54
CA TYR A 161 -0.67 -2.69 14.13
C TYR A 161 -1.80 -2.38 15.12
N LYS A 162 -1.52 -2.38 16.43
CA LYS A 162 -2.48 -1.99 17.46
C LYS A 162 -2.96 -0.56 17.26
N LYS A 163 -2.04 0.40 17.04
CA LYS A 163 -2.39 1.79 16.74
C LYS A 163 -3.26 1.92 15.49
N ALA A 164 -3.00 1.11 14.46
CA ALA A 164 -3.83 1.10 13.25
C ALA A 164 -5.25 0.58 13.53
N VAL A 165 -5.39 -0.48 14.35
CA VAL A 165 -6.69 -1.06 14.74
C VAL A 165 -7.51 -0.08 15.59
N GLU A 166 -6.89 0.63 16.52
CA GLU A 166 -7.56 1.63 17.35
C GLU A 166 -8.22 2.74 16.52
N LEU A 167 -7.62 3.07 15.38
CA LEU A 167 -8.17 4.05 14.44
C LEU A 167 -9.12 3.45 13.41
N LYS A 168 -8.87 2.22 12.98
CA LYS A 168 -9.69 1.50 12.00
C LYS A 168 -9.77 0.01 12.34
N PRO A 169 -10.90 -0.45 12.88
CA PRO A 169 -11.12 -1.86 13.27
C PRO A 169 -10.95 -2.88 12.14
N GLN A 170 -11.00 -2.46 10.88
CA GLN A 170 -10.77 -3.33 9.71
C GLN A 170 -9.40 -4.03 9.70
N TYR A 171 -8.42 -3.52 10.47
CA TYR A 171 -7.09 -4.14 10.61
C TYR A 171 -7.01 -5.19 11.71
N TYR A 172 -8.11 -5.46 12.45
CA TYR A 172 -8.12 -6.32 13.64
C TYR A 172 -7.64 -7.73 13.34
N ASP A 173 -8.15 -8.38 12.31
CA ASP A 173 -7.77 -9.76 11.99
C ASP A 173 -6.27 -9.89 11.68
N TYR A 174 -5.71 -8.89 11.03
CA TYR A 174 -4.28 -8.85 10.74
C TYR A 174 -3.45 -8.67 12.02
N PHE A 175 -3.84 -7.74 12.87
CA PHE A 175 -3.22 -7.49 14.17
C PHE A 175 -3.29 -8.74 15.07
N GLU A 176 -4.49 -9.33 15.23
CA GLU A 176 -4.71 -10.49 16.11
C GLU A 176 -3.83 -11.68 15.71
N LYS A 177 -3.71 -11.96 14.43
CA LYS A 177 -2.83 -13.02 13.93
C LYS A 177 -1.38 -12.77 14.35
N ARG A 178 -0.86 -11.54 14.23
CA ARG A 178 0.51 -11.19 14.59
C ARG A 178 0.74 -11.23 16.09
N ALA A 179 -0.21 -10.71 16.86
CA ALA A 179 -0.16 -10.76 18.31
C ALA A 179 -0.17 -12.20 18.86
N ARG A 180 -0.88 -13.14 18.22
CA ARG A 180 -0.82 -14.57 18.56
C ARG A 180 0.57 -15.16 18.30
N LEU A 181 1.16 -14.90 17.13
CA LEU A 181 2.49 -15.38 16.78
C LEU A 181 3.56 -14.84 17.74
N GLN A 182 3.42 -13.59 18.16
CA GLN A 182 4.30 -13.01 19.19
C GLN A 182 4.20 -13.77 20.53
N ARG A 183 2.97 -14.02 20.99
CA ARG A 183 2.74 -14.72 22.27
C ARG A 183 3.21 -16.19 22.26
N SER A 184 3.09 -16.87 21.14
CA SER A 184 3.54 -18.28 20.98
C SER A 184 5.04 -18.41 20.76
N GLY A 185 5.74 -17.33 20.46
CA GLY A 185 7.15 -17.38 20.04
C GLY A 185 7.38 -17.97 18.64
N GLU A 186 6.31 -18.21 17.88
CA GLU A 186 6.33 -18.83 16.54
C GLU A 186 6.41 -17.79 15.40
N TRP A 187 6.89 -16.58 15.72
CA TRP A 187 7.04 -15.55 14.70
C TRP A 187 8.11 -15.95 13.68
N THR A 188 7.67 -16.30 12.49
CA THR A 188 8.55 -16.57 11.34
C THR A 188 8.37 -15.48 10.29
N ASN A 189 9.47 -14.97 9.76
CA ASN A 189 9.49 -13.97 8.68
C ASN A 189 9.11 -14.55 7.32
#